data_375e1d1072d127e35c720786dfa451bd
#
_entry.id   375e1d1072d127e35c720786dfa451bd
#
_cell.length_a   1.000
_cell.length_b   1.000
_cell.length_c   1.000
_cell.angle_alpha   90.00
_cell.angle_beta   90.00
_cell.angle_gamma   90.00
#
_symmetry.space_group_name_H-M   'P 1'
#
loop_
_entity.id
_entity.type
_entity.pdbx_description
1 polymer ?
#
loop_
_entity_poly.entity_id
_entity_poly.type
_entity_poly.pdbx_seq_one_letter_code
_entity_poly.pdbx_strand_id
1 'polypeptide(L)'
;TGVPDGATLNAGTSSTVDGVTTWTLSEGDLSGLQITPAPDSDADFALTVTSTSTDGTDTATTSGTIQVSVAADADTPTLTLEATTATGTEDTAIDLPDITSGLTDTDGSESLSLSIGGIPAGAVLTDGTNTFTGDGSSSADMSGWDLTSLQITPPAGSDVDFDLTVTSTATETDGGDAASTVGTIAVSVDPDADAPTLEITGDPASGAEDTAIALPDISATLVDGSETLAITIADIPEGAVLTSGTDTFTAPAGGGSVDVTGWNLDNLMITPPADSDADFALDVTATSTDGTDTASTSGSIQVSVAADADAPTLTLEATTATGTEDTAIDLPDITSGLTDTDGSESLSLSIGGIPAGAVLTDGTNTFTGDGSSSADMSGWDLTSLQVTPPADSDGDFDLTVTSTSTEADGGDTASTVGTISVSVDADADAPTLNVSSASGTEDVAIDLNISTGVTDTSESITSIEITGVPDGATLNAGTSSTVDGVTTWTLSEGDLSGLQITPAPDSDADFALTVTSTSTDGTDTATTS
;
A
#
# COMPACT_ATOMS: atom_id res chain seq x y z
N THR A 1 54.81 -66.38 -56.21
CA THR A 1 55.47 -65.33 -55.39
C THR A 1 54.71 -64.05 -55.52
N GLY A 2 55.06 -63.03 -54.70
CA GLY A 2 54.37 -61.75 -54.70
C GLY A 2 53.16 -61.70 -53.79
N VAL A 3 52.95 -62.71 -52.94
CA VAL A 3 51.95 -62.66 -51.91
C VAL A 3 52.48 -61.72 -50.81
N PRO A 4 51.78 -60.60 -50.44
CA PRO A 4 52.21 -59.68 -49.42
C PRO A 4 52.35 -60.37 -48.06
N ASP A 5 53.16 -59.76 -47.16
CA ASP A 5 53.24 -60.23 -45.78
C ASP A 5 51.88 -60.08 -45.09
N GLY A 6 51.43 -61.11 -44.39
CA GLY A 6 50.10 -61.21 -43.76
C GLY A 6 49.01 -61.77 -44.67
N ALA A 7 49.13 -61.66 -45.99
CA ALA A 7 48.16 -62.27 -46.91
C ALA A 7 48.29 -63.77 -46.98
N THR A 8 47.20 -64.50 -47.22
CA THR A 8 47.17 -65.99 -47.18
C THR A 8 46.40 -66.52 -48.43
N LEU A 9 46.87 -67.69 -48.90
CA LEU A 9 46.09 -68.48 -49.85
C LEU A 9 45.32 -69.58 -49.09
N ASN A 10 44.13 -69.92 -49.57
CA ASN A 10 43.28 -70.96 -49.03
C ASN A 10 43.78 -72.42 -49.30
N ALA A 11 44.81 -72.56 -50.18
CA ALA A 11 45.41 -73.81 -50.57
C ALA A 11 46.92 -73.68 -50.76
N GLY A 12 47.67 -74.84 -50.73
CA GLY A 12 49.10 -74.84 -50.87
C GLY A 12 49.89 -74.71 -49.56
N THR A 13 51.22 -74.63 -49.73
CA THR A 13 52.15 -74.42 -48.57
C THR A 13 53.10 -73.26 -48.83
N SER A 14 53.27 -72.41 -47.86
CA SER A 14 54.17 -71.21 -47.92
C SER A 14 55.56 -71.54 -47.37
N SER A 15 56.57 -71.00 -47.95
CA SER A 15 57.98 -71.01 -47.51
C SER A 15 58.64 -69.68 -47.78
N THR A 16 59.27 -69.06 -46.75
CA THR A 16 59.95 -67.76 -46.87
C THR A 16 61.46 -68.03 -46.82
N VAL A 17 62.19 -67.65 -47.90
CA VAL A 17 63.63 -67.65 -47.99
C VAL A 17 64.13 -66.28 -48.42
N ASP A 18 65.09 -65.76 -47.70
CA ASP A 18 65.68 -64.39 -47.94
C ASP A 18 64.65 -63.29 -48.08
N GLY A 19 63.52 -63.34 -47.30
CA GLY A 19 62.44 -62.36 -47.29
C GLY A 19 61.46 -62.53 -48.46
N VAL A 20 61.56 -63.52 -49.30
CA VAL A 20 60.62 -63.79 -50.38
C VAL A 20 59.72 -64.97 -50.03
N THR A 21 58.44 -64.75 -49.84
CA THR A 21 57.45 -65.78 -49.56
C THR A 21 57.00 -66.42 -50.87
N THR A 22 57.19 -67.74 -50.97
CA THR A 22 56.79 -68.58 -52.10
C THR A 22 55.72 -69.52 -51.65
N TRP A 23 54.60 -69.55 -52.33
CA TRP A 23 53.53 -70.54 -52.13
C TRP A 23 53.72 -71.64 -53.20
N THR A 24 53.71 -72.90 -52.75
CA THR A 24 53.76 -74.06 -53.66
C THR A 24 52.38 -74.69 -53.67
N LEU A 25 51.87 -74.84 -54.92
CA LEU A 25 50.52 -75.33 -55.23
C LEU A 25 50.63 -76.55 -56.13
N SER A 26 49.77 -77.54 -55.93
CA SER A 26 49.55 -78.61 -56.88
C SER A 26 48.45 -78.24 -57.86
N GLU A 27 48.38 -79.01 -58.95
CA GLU A 27 47.33 -78.76 -59.97
C GLU A 27 45.91 -78.83 -59.35
N GLY A 28 45.72 -79.72 -58.33
CA GLY A 28 44.43 -79.79 -57.65
C GLY A 28 44.07 -78.61 -56.80
N ASP A 29 45.05 -77.82 -56.37
CA ASP A 29 44.85 -76.58 -55.52
C ASP A 29 44.38 -75.39 -56.35
N LEU A 30 44.44 -75.44 -57.70
CA LEU A 30 44.10 -74.35 -58.56
C LEU A 30 42.57 -74.10 -58.66
N SER A 31 41.78 -75.18 -58.37
CA SER A 31 40.32 -75.04 -58.45
C SER A 31 39.75 -74.37 -57.20
N GLY A 32 39.20 -73.18 -57.37
CA GLY A 32 38.66 -72.39 -56.21
C GLY A 32 39.75 -71.78 -55.35
N LEU A 33 40.95 -71.56 -55.88
CA LEU A 33 42.01 -70.82 -55.25
C LEU A 33 41.58 -69.39 -54.91
N GLN A 34 41.74 -68.97 -53.73
CA GLN A 34 41.44 -67.63 -53.16
C GLN A 34 42.66 -67.08 -52.43
N ILE A 35 42.84 -65.80 -52.57
CA ILE A 35 43.75 -65.04 -51.68
C ILE A 35 42.96 -64.16 -50.74
N THR A 36 43.32 -64.18 -49.48
CA THR A 36 42.84 -63.21 -48.50
C THR A 36 43.98 -62.22 -48.29
N PRO A 37 43.77 -60.93 -48.56
CA PRO A 37 44.75 -59.89 -48.27
C PRO A 37 45.17 -59.91 -46.78
N ALA A 38 46.24 -59.22 -46.46
CA ALA A 38 46.56 -58.94 -45.05
C ALA A 38 45.42 -58.22 -44.39
N PRO A 39 45.13 -58.47 -43.09
CA PRO A 39 44.17 -57.66 -42.37
C PRO A 39 44.50 -56.19 -42.52
N ASP A 40 43.45 -55.38 -42.67
CA ASP A 40 43.49 -53.90 -42.71
C ASP A 40 44.38 -53.34 -43.87
N SER A 41 44.60 -54.09 -44.97
CA SER A 41 45.43 -53.64 -46.10
C SER A 41 44.62 -53.55 -47.41
N ASP A 42 44.59 -52.35 -47.98
CA ASP A 42 43.99 -51.96 -49.23
C ASP A 42 45.02 -51.93 -50.39
N ALA A 43 46.26 -52.28 -50.12
CA ALA A 43 47.36 -52.17 -51.09
C ALA A 43 47.21 -53.17 -52.26
N ASP A 44 47.10 -52.63 -53.46
CA ASP A 44 47.15 -53.45 -54.70
C ASP A 44 48.49 -54.17 -54.86
N PHE A 45 48.45 -55.39 -55.31
CA PHE A 45 49.64 -56.18 -55.51
C PHE A 45 49.62 -57.07 -56.70
N ALA A 46 50.79 -57.55 -57.10
CA ALA A 46 50.93 -58.44 -58.23
C ALA A 46 51.49 -59.81 -57.82
N LEU A 47 50.73 -60.84 -58.17
CA LEU A 47 51.20 -62.23 -57.95
C LEU A 47 51.92 -62.70 -59.19
N THR A 48 53.13 -63.30 -59.05
CA THR A 48 53.83 -63.97 -60.12
C THR A 48 53.63 -65.51 -59.97
N VAL A 49 52.89 -66.08 -60.91
CA VAL A 49 52.64 -67.53 -60.92
C VAL A 49 53.64 -68.17 -61.86
N THR A 50 54.37 -69.15 -61.42
CA THR A 50 55.33 -69.92 -62.20
C THR A 50 54.88 -71.38 -62.27
N SER A 51 54.61 -71.91 -63.42
CA SER A 51 54.36 -73.36 -63.68
C SER A 51 55.63 -73.97 -64.11
N THR A 52 55.97 -75.11 -63.44
CA THR A 52 57.18 -75.85 -63.72
C THR A 52 56.78 -77.27 -64.17
N SER A 53 57.22 -77.70 -65.36
CA SER A 53 57.12 -79.07 -65.84
C SER A 53 58.50 -79.78 -65.67
N THR A 54 58.51 -81.04 -65.28
CA THR A 54 59.74 -81.77 -65.05
C THR A 54 59.66 -83.08 -65.80
N ASP A 55 60.73 -83.38 -66.57
CA ASP A 55 60.95 -84.63 -67.22
C ASP A 55 62.33 -85.19 -66.77
N GLY A 56 62.28 -86.20 -65.86
CA GLY A 56 63.47 -86.71 -65.22
C GLY A 56 64.22 -85.69 -64.40
N THR A 57 65.34 -85.15 -64.88
CA THR A 57 66.10 -84.03 -64.21
C THR A 57 65.96 -82.69 -64.89
N ASP A 58 65.29 -82.61 -66.06
CA ASP A 58 65.07 -81.38 -66.84
C ASP A 58 63.80 -80.69 -66.42
N THR A 59 63.89 -79.41 -66.30
CA THR A 59 62.73 -78.57 -65.93
C THR A 59 62.51 -77.40 -66.93
N ALA A 60 61.25 -77.18 -67.30
CA ALA A 60 60.83 -76.03 -68.05
C ALA A 60 59.82 -75.22 -67.28
N THR A 61 59.95 -73.90 -67.30
CA THR A 61 59.10 -72.98 -66.56
C THR A 61 58.38 -71.96 -67.46
N THR A 62 57.18 -71.61 -67.09
CA THR A 62 56.41 -70.53 -67.68
C THR A 62 55.82 -69.72 -66.59
N SER A 63 55.97 -68.39 -66.69
CA SER A 63 55.46 -67.43 -65.70
C SER A 63 54.41 -66.50 -66.25
N GLY A 64 53.43 -66.09 -65.44
CA GLY A 64 52.42 -65.08 -65.69
C GLY A 64 52.17 -64.23 -64.42
N THR A 65 51.63 -63.04 -64.60
CA THR A 65 51.30 -62.13 -63.53
C THR A 65 49.79 -61.96 -63.37
N ILE A 66 49.29 -62.01 -62.18
CA ILE A 66 47.93 -61.67 -61.81
C ILE A 66 48.01 -60.34 -60.99
N GLN A 67 47.33 -59.32 -61.50
CA GLN A 67 47.10 -58.10 -60.72
C GLN A 67 45.93 -58.34 -59.73
N VAL A 68 46.11 -58.09 -58.51
CA VAL A 68 45.09 -58.15 -57.45
C VAL A 68 44.85 -56.72 -56.98
N SER A 69 43.62 -56.25 -57.21
CA SER A 69 43.19 -54.95 -56.64
C SER A 69 42.37 -55.21 -55.40
N VAL A 70 42.71 -54.58 -54.35
CA VAL A 70 42.04 -54.64 -53.06
C VAL A 70 41.27 -53.34 -52.87
N ALA A 71 39.97 -53.43 -52.69
CA ALA A 71 39.15 -52.25 -52.41
C ALA A 71 39.29 -51.93 -50.92
N ALA A 72 39.39 -50.63 -50.65
CA ALA A 72 39.35 -50.10 -49.30
C ALA A 72 37.98 -50.41 -48.65
N ASP A 73 37.94 -50.78 -47.38
CA ASP A 73 36.75 -51.05 -46.55
C ASP A 73 36.98 -50.42 -45.17
N ALA A 74 36.20 -49.35 -44.86
CA ALA A 74 36.40 -48.59 -43.64
C ALA A 74 36.06 -49.40 -42.39
N ASP A 75 37.01 -49.46 -41.48
CA ASP A 75 36.85 -50.13 -40.21
C ASP A 75 36.15 -49.26 -39.17
N THR A 76 35.26 -49.88 -38.35
CA THR A 76 34.53 -49.19 -37.32
C THR A 76 35.47 -48.61 -36.26
N PRO A 77 35.55 -47.28 -36.06
CA PRO A 77 36.44 -46.65 -35.08
C PRO A 77 36.00 -46.94 -33.63
N THR A 78 36.94 -46.93 -32.72
CA THR A 78 36.64 -46.97 -31.27
C THR A 78 36.16 -45.58 -30.82
N LEU A 79 35.12 -45.60 -29.97
CA LEU A 79 34.61 -44.39 -29.24
C LEU A 79 34.36 -44.79 -27.81
N THR A 80 34.95 -44.04 -26.88
CA THR A 80 34.73 -44.23 -25.44
C THR A 80 34.39 -42.89 -24.81
N LEU A 81 33.25 -42.85 -24.14
CA LEU A 81 32.82 -41.72 -23.28
C LEU A 81 33.12 -42.13 -21.83
N GLU A 82 33.80 -41.28 -21.03
CA GLU A 82 34.09 -41.56 -19.62
C GLU A 82 32.79 -41.74 -18.81
N ALA A 83 31.77 -40.93 -19.15
CA ALA A 83 30.41 -41.05 -18.69
C ALA A 83 29.42 -40.76 -19.81
N THR A 84 28.17 -41.15 -19.64
CA THR A 84 27.08 -40.90 -20.61
C THR A 84 26.12 -39.82 -20.14
N THR A 85 26.45 -39.12 -19.05
CA THR A 85 25.64 -38.03 -18.47
C THR A 85 26.54 -36.89 -18.04
N ALA A 86 26.04 -35.67 -18.17
CA ALA A 86 26.60 -34.44 -17.60
C ALA A 86 25.46 -33.70 -16.89
N THR A 87 25.73 -33.04 -15.77
CA THR A 87 24.73 -32.26 -15.02
C THR A 87 25.31 -30.92 -14.61
N GLY A 88 24.49 -29.89 -14.64
CA GLY A 88 24.84 -28.56 -14.19
C GLY A 88 23.64 -27.62 -14.22
N THR A 89 23.82 -26.35 -13.91
CA THR A 89 22.77 -25.34 -13.90
C THR A 89 22.75 -24.58 -15.23
N GLU A 90 21.59 -24.08 -15.59
CA GLU A 90 21.47 -23.18 -16.74
C GLU A 90 22.39 -21.95 -16.59
N ASP A 91 22.59 -21.22 -17.69
CA ASP A 91 23.46 -20.06 -17.80
C ASP A 91 24.92 -20.25 -17.36
N THR A 92 25.26 -21.43 -16.86
CA THR A 92 26.63 -21.80 -16.48
C THR A 92 27.23 -22.85 -17.40
N ALA A 93 28.56 -22.91 -17.46
CA ALA A 93 29.26 -23.92 -18.24
C ALA A 93 29.21 -25.27 -17.49
N ILE A 94 28.68 -26.29 -18.17
CA ILE A 94 28.57 -27.67 -17.71
C ILE A 94 29.76 -28.48 -18.24
N ASP A 95 30.54 -29.07 -17.38
CA ASP A 95 31.64 -29.94 -17.77
C ASP A 95 31.13 -31.23 -18.46
N LEU A 96 31.66 -31.55 -19.64
CA LEU A 96 31.32 -32.77 -20.35
C LEU A 96 32.35 -33.89 -19.99
N PRO A 97 31.94 -35.16 -20.00
CA PRO A 97 32.85 -36.27 -19.77
C PRO A 97 33.91 -36.36 -20.88
N ASP A 98 35.12 -36.83 -20.50
CA ASP A 98 36.21 -37.06 -21.43
C ASP A 98 35.80 -37.97 -22.57
N ILE A 99 36.20 -37.60 -23.81
CA ILE A 99 35.92 -38.35 -25.02
C ILE A 99 37.24 -38.88 -25.58
N THR A 100 37.32 -40.18 -25.79
CA THR A 100 38.45 -40.78 -26.52
C THR A 100 37.97 -41.54 -27.74
N SER A 101 38.68 -41.36 -28.83
CA SER A 101 38.39 -42.03 -30.11
C SER A 101 39.68 -42.43 -30.79
N GLY A 102 39.65 -43.53 -31.58
CA GLY A 102 40.81 -44.02 -32.30
C GLY A 102 40.44 -44.93 -33.44
N LEU A 103 41.29 -44.96 -34.48
CA LEU A 103 41.17 -45.89 -35.56
C LEU A 103 41.41 -47.32 -35.10
N THR A 104 40.67 -48.27 -35.64
CA THR A 104 40.86 -49.69 -35.47
C THR A 104 41.88 -50.20 -36.48
N ASP A 105 41.80 -49.74 -37.74
CA ASP A 105 42.85 -49.89 -38.70
C ASP A 105 44.05 -48.99 -38.41
N THR A 106 45.27 -49.56 -38.47
CA THR A 106 46.50 -48.85 -38.16
C THR A 106 47.50 -48.83 -39.32
N ASP A 107 47.10 -49.25 -40.52
CA ASP A 107 47.94 -49.29 -41.71
C ASP A 107 48.21 -47.87 -42.29
N GLY A 108 47.41 -46.91 -41.95
CA GLY A 108 47.54 -45.49 -42.32
C GLY A 108 46.70 -45.11 -43.53
N SER A 109 45.82 -45.99 -44.01
CA SER A 109 44.89 -45.71 -45.10
C SER A 109 43.68 -44.90 -44.67
N GLU A 110 43.30 -44.97 -43.40
CA GLU A 110 42.14 -44.28 -42.82
C GLU A 110 42.47 -42.94 -42.17
N SER A 111 41.50 -42.06 -42.16
CA SER A 111 41.48 -40.82 -41.42
C SER A 111 40.34 -40.78 -40.41
N LEU A 112 40.64 -40.33 -39.18
CA LEU A 112 39.66 -40.23 -38.13
C LEU A 112 39.11 -38.81 -38.04
N SER A 113 37.77 -38.71 -37.94
CA SER A 113 37.06 -37.43 -37.62
C SER A 113 36.10 -37.66 -36.49
N LEU A 114 35.93 -36.62 -35.66
CA LEU A 114 34.97 -36.59 -34.55
C LEU A 114 34.07 -35.38 -34.66
N SER A 115 32.76 -35.58 -34.46
CA SER A 115 31.81 -34.51 -34.44
C SER A 115 30.83 -34.65 -33.26
N ILE A 116 30.35 -33.53 -32.74
CA ILE A 116 29.29 -33.46 -31.71
C ILE A 116 28.09 -32.74 -32.29
N GLY A 117 26.97 -33.46 -32.35
CA GLY A 117 25.67 -32.97 -32.78
C GLY A 117 24.68 -32.91 -31.62
N GLY A 118 23.44 -32.51 -31.90
CA GLY A 118 22.40 -32.35 -30.87
C GLY A 118 22.57 -31.10 -30.00
N ILE A 119 23.45 -30.18 -30.42
CA ILE A 119 23.72 -28.92 -29.67
C ILE A 119 22.52 -28.00 -29.87
N PRO A 120 21.77 -27.61 -28.80
CA PRO A 120 20.61 -26.71 -28.92
C PRO A 120 20.97 -25.37 -29.53
N ALA A 121 19.98 -24.72 -30.17
CA ALA A 121 20.18 -23.38 -30.72
C ALA A 121 20.47 -22.40 -29.56
N GLY A 122 21.59 -21.70 -29.66
CA GLY A 122 22.05 -20.77 -28.62
C GLY A 122 23.00 -21.37 -27.59
N ALA A 123 23.04 -22.71 -27.43
CA ALA A 123 24.04 -23.35 -26.57
C ALA A 123 25.47 -23.13 -27.10
N VAL A 124 26.43 -23.02 -26.20
CA VAL A 124 27.84 -22.79 -26.54
C VAL A 124 28.71 -23.94 -26.05
N LEU A 125 29.26 -24.72 -27.00
CA LEU A 125 30.26 -25.75 -26.72
C LEU A 125 31.66 -25.12 -26.78
N THR A 126 32.53 -25.42 -25.83
CA THR A 126 33.90 -24.90 -25.77
C THR A 126 34.87 -25.92 -25.15
N ASP A 127 36.16 -25.82 -25.49
CA ASP A 127 37.28 -26.47 -24.82
C ASP A 127 38.19 -25.45 -24.11
N GLY A 128 37.70 -24.21 -23.92
CA GLY A 128 38.46 -23.08 -23.39
C GLY A 128 39.30 -22.32 -24.43
N THR A 129 39.50 -22.89 -25.64
CA THR A 129 40.24 -22.27 -26.76
C THR A 129 39.34 -22.12 -27.99
N ASN A 130 38.66 -23.18 -28.33
CA ASN A 130 37.71 -23.23 -29.43
C ASN A 130 36.28 -23.04 -28.91
N THR A 131 35.39 -22.52 -29.78
CA THR A 131 33.96 -22.33 -29.45
C THR A 131 33.09 -22.69 -30.63
N PHE A 132 31.95 -23.30 -30.36
CA PHE A 132 30.89 -23.53 -31.35
C PHE A 132 29.54 -23.15 -30.72
N THR A 133 28.80 -22.26 -31.40
CA THR A 133 27.44 -21.92 -30.98
C THR A 133 26.44 -22.76 -31.78
N GLY A 134 25.62 -23.50 -31.09
CA GLY A 134 24.59 -24.35 -31.69
C GLY A 134 23.55 -23.54 -32.44
N ASP A 135 23.10 -24.08 -33.59
CA ASP A 135 21.96 -23.59 -34.37
C ASP A 135 20.76 -24.57 -34.29
N GLY A 136 20.86 -25.61 -33.48
CA GLY A 136 19.86 -26.67 -33.28
C GLY A 136 19.86 -27.73 -34.40
N SER A 137 20.78 -27.66 -35.39
CA SER A 137 20.81 -28.56 -36.55
C SER A 137 22.20 -29.00 -36.97
N SER A 138 23.21 -28.16 -36.81
CA SER A 138 24.58 -28.43 -37.22
C SER A 138 25.36 -29.16 -36.13
N SER A 139 26.35 -29.98 -36.55
CA SER A 139 27.31 -30.59 -35.63
C SER A 139 28.62 -29.79 -35.59
N ALA A 140 29.26 -29.73 -34.45
CA ALA A 140 30.58 -29.19 -34.26
C ALA A 140 31.64 -30.20 -34.73
N ASP A 141 32.59 -29.76 -35.60
CA ASP A 141 33.78 -30.52 -35.93
C ASP A 141 34.80 -30.38 -34.78
N MET A 142 35.23 -31.51 -34.21
CA MET A 142 36.15 -31.55 -33.07
C MET A 142 37.63 -31.57 -33.48
N SER A 143 37.93 -31.29 -34.76
CA SER A 143 39.32 -31.26 -35.23
C SER A 143 40.16 -30.23 -34.48
N GLY A 144 41.16 -30.70 -33.73
CA GLY A 144 42.09 -29.84 -32.96
C GLY A 144 41.52 -29.32 -31.63
N TRP A 145 40.39 -29.85 -31.19
CA TRP A 145 39.82 -29.54 -29.88
C TRP A 145 40.47 -30.42 -28.78
N ASP A 146 40.51 -29.89 -27.56
CA ASP A 146 40.86 -30.69 -26.37
C ASP A 146 39.61 -31.40 -25.85
N LEU A 147 39.52 -32.71 -26.14
CA LEU A 147 38.38 -33.56 -25.79
C LEU A 147 38.26 -33.90 -24.32
N THR A 148 39.23 -33.46 -23.50
CA THR A 148 39.27 -33.68 -22.04
C THR A 148 38.91 -32.45 -21.23
N SER A 149 38.60 -31.36 -21.89
CA SER A 149 38.22 -30.07 -21.27
C SER A 149 36.97 -29.45 -21.90
N LEU A 150 36.12 -30.29 -22.45
CA LEU A 150 34.88 -29.83 -23.09
C LEU A 150 33.87 -29.38 -22.05
N GLN A 151 33.27 -28.23 -22.32
CA GLN A 151 32.17 -27.63 -21.56
C GLN A 151 31.06 -27.21 -22.49
N ILE A 152 29.82 -27.28 -22.02
CA ILE A 152 28.67 -26.74 -22.73
C ILE A 152 27.89 -25.79 -21.84
N THR A 153 27.63 -24.58 -22.33
CA THR A 153 26.68 -23.65 -21.70
C THR A 153 25.34 -23.81 -22.39
N PRO A 154 24.27 -24.14 -21.68
CA PRO A 154 22.93 -24.21 -22.25
C PRO A 154 22.50 -22.90 -22.92
N PRO A 155 21.42 -22.85 -23.73
CA PRO A 155 20.85 -21.58 -24.17
C PRO A 155 20.45 -20.73 -22.97
N ALA A 156 20.64 -19.43 -23.06
CA ALA A 156 20.31 -18.51 -21.97
C ALA A 156 18.86 -18.69 -21.48
N GLY A 157 18.68 -18.79 -20.16
CA GLY A 157 17.42 -19.01 -19.48
C GLY A 157 16.72 -20.31 -19.94
N SER A 158 17.43 -21.41 -20.03
CA SER A 158 16.86 -22.70 -20.43
C SER A 158 17.34 -23.85 -19.58
N ASP A 159 16.44 -24.37 -18.76
CA ASP A 159 16.58 -25.57 -17.93
C ASP A 159 16.24 -26.87 -18.69
N VAL A 160 16.02 -26.79 -20.01
CA VAL A 160 15.62 -27.96 -20.82
C VAL A 160 16.77 -28.93 -21.00
N ASP A 161 16.60 -30.17 -20.54
CA ASP A 161 17.51 -31.28 -20.78
C ASP A 161 17.66 -31.58 -22.27
N PHE A 162 18.87 -31.99 -22.70
CA PHE A 162 19.14 -32.35 -24.10
C PHE A 162 20.21 -33.43 -24.21
N ASP A 163 20.23 -34.10 -25.36
CA ASP A 163 21.19 -35.14 -25.68
C ASP A 163 22.20 -34.64 -26.74
N LEU A 164 23.50 -34.79 -26.40
CA LEU A 164 24.59 -34.62 -27.36
C LEU A 164 24.91 -35.93 -28.02
N THR A 165 25.00 -35.91 -29.35
CA THR A 165 25.38 -37.07 -30.15
C THR A 165 26.84 -36.97 -30.59
N VAL A 166 27.69 -37.80 -30.06
CA VAL A 166 29.12 -37.88 -30.38
C VAL A 166 29.28 -38.94 -31.49
N THR A 167 29.80 -38.54 -32.64
CA THR A 167 30.02 -39.40 -33.78
C THR A 167 31.52 -39.45 -34.14
N SER A 168 32.11 -40.63 -34.01
CA SER A 168 33.46 -40.93 -34.50
C SER A 168 33.34 -41.60 -35.87
N THR A 169 34.05 -41.09 -36.88
CA THR A 169 34.00 -41.63 -38.23
C THR A 169 35.42 -41.92 -38.75
N ALA A 170 35.67 -43.16 -39.14
CA ALA A 170 36.82 -43.53 -39.93
C ALA A 170 36.45 -43.40 -41.42
N THR A 171 37.34 -42.84 -42.22
CA THR A 171 37.13 -42.68 -43.65
C THR A 171 38.37 -43.08 -44.40
N GLU A 172 38.23 -44.02 -45.31
CA GLU A 172 39.28 -44.43 -46.22
C GLU A 172 39.73 -43.30 -47.14
N THR A 173 41.02 -43.16 -47.29
CA THR A 173 41.63 -42.16 -48.17
C THR A 173 41.42 -42.50 -49.63
N ASP A 174 41.48 -43.80 -49.98
CA ASP A 174 41.21 -44.34 -51.32
C ASP A 174 39.80 -44.92 -51.40
N GLY A 175 38.93 -44.18 -52.10
CA GLY A 175 37.56 -44.62 -52.35
C GLY A 175 36.50 -43.92 -51.49
N GLY A 176 36.87 -43.36 -50.34
CA GLY A 176 35.97 -42.57 -49.50
C GLY A 176 34.89 -43.39 -48.79
N ASP A 177 35.11 -44.69 -48.59
CA ASP A 177 34.25 -45.52 -47.75
C ASP A 177 34.37 -45.07 -46.27
N ALA A 178 33.31 -45.20 -45.48
CA ALA A 178 33.29 -44.67 -44.14
C ALA A 178 32.49 -45.55 -43.19
N ALA A 179 33.05 -45.77 -42.01
CA ALA A 179 32.39 -46.43 -40.89
C ALA A 179 32.32 -45.49 -39.67
N SER A 180 31.29 -45.61 -38.85
CA SER A 180 31.14 -44.71 -37.70
C SER A 180 30.62 -45.42 -36.44
N THR A 181 31.08 -44.94 -35.31
CA THR A 181 30.61 -45.27 -33.96
C THR A 181 29.95 -44.04 -33.33
N VAL A 182 28.75 -44.23 -32.79
CA VAL A 182 27.96 -43.16 -32.18
C VAL A 182 27.78 -43.42 -30.69
N GLY A 183 27.99 -42.38 -29.87
CA GLY A 183 27.69 -42.33 -28.45
C GLY A 183 26.78 -41.16 -28.10
N THR A 184 26.09 -41.21 -26.98
CA THR A 184 25.23 -40.13 -26.50
C THR A 184 25.65 -39.70 -25.10
N ILE A 185 25.70 -38.39 -24.87
CA ILE A 185 25.85 -37.76 -23.56
C ILE A 185 24.54 -37.03 -23.28
N ALA A 186 23.78 -37.51 -22.28
CA ALA A 186 22.59 -36.81 -21.78
C ALA A 186 23.02 -35.68 -20.85
N VAL A 187 22.64 -34.46 -21.19
CA VAL A 187 22.90 -33.25 -20.39
C VAL A 187 21.62 -32.90 -19.66
N SER A 188 21.69 -32.93 -18.31
CA SER A 188 20.62 -32.48 -17.44
C SER A 188 20.96 -31.10 -16.94
N VAL A 189 20.01 -30.18 -17.10
CA VAL A 189 20.14 -28.77 -16.74
C VAL A 189 19.21 -28.49 -15.58
N ASP A 190 19.79 -28.12 -14.43
CA ASP A 190 19.03 -27.72 -13.26
C ASP A 190 18.62 -26.24 -13.38
N PRO A 191 17.40 -25.89 -12.99
CA PRO A 191 16.95 -24.49 -12.98
C PRO A 191 17.74 -23.62 -12.02
N ASP A 192 17.92 -22.31 -12.33
CA ASP A 192 18.58 -21.28 -11.51
C ASP A 192 17.77 -19.99 -11.62
N ALA A 193 17.06 -19.61 -10.57
CA ALA A 193 16.18 -18.45 -10.63
C ALA A 193 16.94 -17.14 -10.73
N ASP A 194 16.68 -16.38 -11.78
CA ASP A 194 17.23 -15.04 -12.01
C ASP A 194 16.46 -13.94 -11.26
N ALA A 195 17.18 -13.01 -10.64
CA ALA A 195 16.55 -11.89 -9.95
C ALA A 195 15.74 -11.01 -10.94
N PRO A 196 14.43 -10.83 -10.73
CA PRO A 196 13.60 -10.05 -11.61
C PRO A 196 13.98 -8.57 -11.56
N THR A 197 13.70 -7.81 -12.60
CA THR A 197 13.76 -6.35 -12.53
C THR A 197 12.58 -5.84 -11.72
N LEU A 198 12.79 -4.81 -10.90
CA LEU A 198 11.74 -4.10 -10.18
C LEU A 198 11.93 -2.60 -10.41
N GLU A 199 10.90 -1.94 -10.89
CA GLU A 199 10.87 -0.49 -11.06
C GLU A 199 9.67 0.08 -10.30
N ILE A 200 9.92 1.11 -9.50
CA ILE A 200 8.92 1.90 -8.77
C ILE A 200 9.05 3.32 -9.31
N THR A 201 8.02 3.81 -10.01
CA THR A 201 8.06 5.07 -10.76
C THR A 201 6.82 5.90 -10.49
N GLY A 202 6.97 7.22 -10.50
CA GLY A 202 5.87 8.15 -10.26
C GLY A 202 6.18 9.18 -9.19
N ASP A 203 5.16 9.89 -8.76
CA ASP A 203 5.25 10.86 -7.68
C ASP A 203 5.35 10.15 -6.32
N PRO A 204 6.01 10.76 -5.32
CA PRO A 204 6.01 10.24 -3.95
C PRO A 204 4.58 10.08 -3.42
N ALA A 205 4.31 9.00 -2.69
CA ALA A 205 3.03 8.78 -2.05
C ALA A 205 2.83 9.80 -0.93
N SER A 206 1.84 10.66 -1.06
CA SER A 206 1.50 11.65 -0.04
C SER A 206 0.02 12.01 -0.08
N GLY A 207 -0.60 12.21 1.07
CA GLY A 207 -2.00 12.57 1.21
C GLY A 207 -2.37 12.81 2.67
N ALA A 208 -3.65 13.13 2.94
CA ALA A 208 -4.15 13.24 4.30
C ALA A 208 -4.50 11.86 4.86
N GLU A 209 -4.48 11.74 6.17
CA GLU A 209 -5.03 10.58 6.87
C GLU A 209 -6.50 10.35 6.48
N ASP A 210 -7.06 9.19 6.81
CA ASP A 210 -8.43 8.75 6.48
C ASP A 210 -8.81 8.82 4.99
N THR A 211 -7.91 9.30 4.14
CA THR A 211 -8.11 9.34 2.69
C THR A 211 -7.22 8.34 1.96
N ALA A 212 -7.68 7.91 0.78
CA ALA A 212 -6.91 7.00 -0.05
C ALA A 212 -5.78 7.75 -0.77
N ILE A 213 -4.54 7.35 -0.50
CA ILE A 213 -3.30 7.89 -1.06
C ILE A 213 -2.87 7.04 -2.25
N ALA A 214 -2.62 7.65 -3.39
CA ALA A 214 -2.11 6.95 -4.57
C ALA A 214 -0.64 6.54 -4.35
N LEU A 215 -0.33 5.28 -4.65
CA LEU A 215 1.04 4.77 -4.63
C LEU A 215 1.71 4.97 -6.01
N PRO A 216 3.05 5.07 -6.05
CA PRO A 216 3.79 5.03 -7.30
C PRO A 216 3.51 3.75 -8.10
N ASP A 217 3.60 3.82 -9.43
CA ASP A 217 3.45 2.67 -10.30
C ASP A 217 4.56 1.65 -10.03
N ILE A 218 4.17 0.39 -9.90
CA ILE A 218 5.08 -0.74 -9.67
C ILE A 218 5.09 -1.59 -10.93
N SER A 219 6.28 -1.84 -11.46
CA SER A 219 6.47 -2.81 -12.55
C SER A 219 7.61 -3.77 -12.24
N ALA A 220 7.41 -5.02 -12.59
CA ALA A 220 8.45 -6.03 -12.49
C ALA A 220 8.41 -6.94 -13.72
N THR A 221 9.60 -7.35 -14.18
CA THR A 221 9.73 -8.25 -15.32
C THR A 221 10.72 -9.36 -15.02
N LEU A 222 10.41 -10.56 -15.47
CA LEU A 222 11.33 -11.69 -15.45
C LEU A 222 12.49 -11.46 -16.42
N VAL A 223 13.66 -11.97 -16.06
CA VAL A 223 14.84 -12.03 -16.93
C VAL A 223 14.72 -13.25 -17.84
N ASP A 224 14.20 -14.33 -17.29
CA ASP A 224 13.93 -15.58 -18.00
C ASP A 224 12.42 -15.83 -18.17
N GLY A 225 12.05 -16.45 -19.29
CA GLY A 225 10.66 -16.76 -19.66
C GLY A 225 10.13 -18.08 -19.11
N SER A 226 10.98 -18.95 -18.54
CA SER A 226 10.60 -20.20 -17.86
C SER A 226 10.09 -19.97 -16.45
N GLU A 227 10.52 -18.89 -15.83
CA GLU A 227 10.22 -18.52 -14.45
C GLU A 227 8.79 -18.02 -14.22
N THR A 228 8.37 -18.01 -12.98
CA THR A 228 7.13 -17.38 -12.52
C THR A 228 7.41 -16.20 -11.62
N LEU A 229 6.67 -15.09 -11.82
CA LEU A 229 6.81 -13.85 -11.05
C LEU A 229 5.76 -13.78 -9.96
N ALA A 230 6.18 -13.39 -8.75
CA ALA A 230 5.31 -12.94 -7.67
C ALA A 230 5.73 -11.56 -7.17
N ILE A 231 4.77 -10.70 -6.85
CA ILE A 231 5.02 -9.36 -6.30
C ILE A 231 4.29 -9.25 -4.96
N THR A 232 5.03 -8.93 -3.91
CA THR A 232 4.50 -8.80 -2.55
C THR A 232 4.75 -7.38 -2.02
N ILE A 233 3.73 -6.80 -1.37
CA ILE A 233 3.88 -5.58 -0.59
C ILE A 233 3.79 -5.96 0.89
N ALA A 234 4.81 -5.57 1.65
CA ALA A 234 4.94 -5.84 3.08
C ALA A 234 5.03 -4.54 3.89
N ASP A 235 5.12 -4.69 5.21
CA ASP A 235 5.17 -3.60 6.18
C ASP A 235 3.95 -2.65 6.12
N ILE A 236 2.80 -3.21 5.69
CA ILE A 236 1.54 -2.47 5.68
C ILE A 236 1.09 -2.30 7.14
N PRO A 237 0.92 -1.05 7.65
CA PRO A 237 0.54 -0.80 9.04
C PRO A 237 -0.79 -1.45 9.42
N GLU A 238 -0.94 -1.84 10.70
CA GLU A 238 -2.20 -2.37 11.24
C GLU A 238 -3.36 -1.42 10.93
N GLY A 239 -4.45 -1.95 10.37
CA GLY A 239 -5.64 -1.18 10.03
C GLY A 239 -5.59 -0.47 8.68
N ALA A 240 -4.40 -0.26 8.10
CA ALA A 240 -4.30 0.33 6.77
C ALA A 240 -4.95 -0.56 5.70
N VAL A 241 -5.51 0.07 4.67
CA VAL A 241 -6.23 -0.63 3.60
C VAL A 241 -5.57 -0.36 2.25
N LEU A 242 -4.98 -1.41 1.66
CA LEU A 242 -4.45 -1.37 0.30
C LEU A 242 -5.54 -1.79 -0.69
N THR A 243 -5.72 -1.02 -1.76
CA THR A 243 -6.73 -1.29 -2.79
C THR A 243 -6.16 -1.12 -4.20
N SER A 244 -6.75 -1.85 -5.17
CA SER A 244 -6.45 -1.73 -6.59
C SER A 244 -7.75 -1.96 -7.39
N GLY A 245 -8.60 -0.95 -7.45
CA GLY A 245 -9.90 -1.06 -8.11
C GLY A 245 -10.86 -2.02 -7.39
N THR A 246 -10.80 -3.31 -7.68
CA THR A 246 -11.66 -4.34 -7.08
C THR A 246 -10.99 -5.14 -5.98
N ASP A 247 -9.66 -5.15 -5.96
CA ASP A 247 -8.88 -5.91 -4.99
C ASP A 247 -8.66 -5.08 -3.74
N THR A 248 -8.74 -5.71 -2.59
CA THR A 248 -8.64 -5.03 -1.30
C THR A 248 -7.95 -5.92 -0.29
N PHE A 249 -7.04 -5.33 0.47
CA PHE A 249 -6.38 -5.95 1.62
C PHE A 249 -6.41 -5.00 2.80
N THR A 250 -6.93 -5.44 3.93
CA THR A 250 -6.84 -4.71 5.21
C THR A 250 -5.78 -5.40 6.08
N ALA A 251 -4.79 -4.65 6.51
CA ALA A 251 -3.73 -5.19 7.34
C ALA A 251 -4.26 -5.60 8.72
N PRO A 252 -3.96 -6.84 9.15
CA PRO A 252 -4.39 -7.35 10.45
C PRO A 252 -3.61 -6.71 11.60
N ALA A 253 -4.00 -7.05 12.84
CA ALA A 253 -3.26 -6.65 14.03
C ALA A 253 -1.79 -7.03 13.94
N GLY A 254 -0.91 -6.05 14.15
CA GLY A 254 0.54 -6.16 14.01
C GLY A 254 1.08 -5.87 12.61
N GLY A 255 0.24 -5.39 11.70
CA GLY A 255 0.60 -5.13 10.32
C GLY A 255 0.50 -6.36 9.41
N GLY A 256 0.87 -6.22 8.14
CA GLY A 256 0.74 -7.33 7.20
C GLY A 256 1.49 -7.19 5.89
N SER A 257 1.40 -8.27 5.11
CA SER A 257 1.88 -8.32 3.74
C SER A 257 0.83 -8.97 2.84
N VAL A 258 0.83 -8.62 1.57
CA VAL A 258 -0.11 -9.14 0.59
C VAL A 258 0.58 -9.39 -0.74
N ASP A 259 0.22 -10.52 -1.37
CA ASP A 259 0.58 -10.81 -2.76
C ASP A 259 -0.32 -10.01 -3.70
N VAL A 260 0.29 -9.15 -4.51
CA VAL A 260 -0.38 -8.26 -5.47
C VAL A 260 -0.12 -8.65 -6.93
N THR A 261 0.39 -9.85 -7.19
CA THR A 261 0.81 -10.32 -8.52
C THR A 261 -0.30 -10.19 -9.58
N GLY A 262 -1.55 -10.42 -9.20
CA GLY A 262 -2.70 -10.33 -10.11
C GLY A 262 -3.45 -9.00 -10.06
N TRP A 263 -2.98 -8.04 -9.29
CA TRP A 263 -3.62 -6.74 -9.09
C TRP A 263 -3.27 -5.76 -10.21
N ASN A 264 -4.07 -4.70 -10.34
CA ASN A 264 -3.72 -3.60 -11.23
C ASN A 264 -2.76 -2.64 -10.52
N LEU A 265 -1.45 -2.82 -10.78
CA LEU A 265 -0.39 -2.13 -10.07
C LEU A 265 -0.27 -0.63 -10.43
N ASP A 266 -0.87 -0.19 -11.55
CA ASP A 266 -0.91 1.23 -11.94
C ASP A 266 -1.98 2.04 -11.16
N ASN A 267 -2.83 1.39 -10.38
CA ASN A 267 -3.92 2.01 -9.63
C ASN A 267 -3.94 1.59 -8.15
N LEU A 268 -2.77 1.32 -7.60
CA LEU A 268 -2.66 1.03 -6.18
C LEU A 268 -2.91 2.28 -5.34
N MET A 269 -3.74 2.13 -4.33
CA MET A 269 -4.00 3.17 -3.34
C MET A 269 -3.89 2.57 -1.94
N ILE A 270 -3.41 3.34 -1.00
CA ILE A 270 -3.40 2.98 0.42
C ILE A 270 -4.17 4.00 1.22
N THR A 271 -5.10 3.53 2.06
CA THR A 271 -5.68 4.37 3.11
C THR A 271 -4.90 4.07 4.39
N PRO A 272 -4.30 5.07 5.04
CA PRO A 272 -3.62 4.90 6.33
C PRO A 272 -4.52 4.26 7.39
N PRO A 273 -3.99 3.83 8.54
CA PRO A 273 -4.84 3.50 9.69
C PRO A 273 -5.73 4.68 10.04
N ALA A 274 -6.95 4.40 10.52
CA ALA A 274 -7.87 5.45 10.93
C ALA A 274 -7.24 6.39 11.96
N ASP A 275 -7.50 7.68 11.81
CA ASP A 275 -7.05 8.73 12.71
C ASP A 275 -5.51 8.72 12.91
N SER A 276 -4.70 8.43 11.87
CA SER A 276 -3.23 8.37 12.01
C SER A 276 -2.50 9.14 10.92
N ASP A 277 -1.82 10.19 11.33
CA ASP A 277 -0.92 11.04 10.54
C ASP A 277 0.52 10.49 10.44
N ALA A 278 0.79 9.31 11.01
CA ALA A 278 2.13 8.74 11.05
C ALA A 278 2.63 8.32 9.65
N ASP A 279 3.76 8.88 9.23
CA ASP A 279 4.49 8.45 8.04
C ASP A 279 4.96 6.98 8.16
N PHE A 280 4.92 6.23 7.07
CA PHE A 280 5.38 4.84 7.04
C PHE A 280 6.03 4.47 5.70
N ALA A 281 6.71 3.33 5.67
CA ALA A 281 7.30 2.78 4.46
C ALA A 281 6.69 1.40 4.15
N LEU A 282 6.46 1.15 2.87
CA LEU A 282 6.04 -0.15 2.34
C LEU A 282 7.23 -0.81 1.66
N ASP A 283 7.49 -2.09 1.95
CA ASP A 283 8.48 -2.88 1.24
C ASP A 283 7.84 -3.65 0.09
N VAL A 284 8.34 -3.42 -1.13
CA VAL A 284 7.91 -4.10 -2.35
C VAL A 284 8.98 -5.11 -2.74
N THR A 285 8.58 -6.38 -2.88
CA THR A 285 9.48 -7.46 -3.30
C THR A 285 8.91 -8.16 -4.52
N ALA A 286 9.67 -8.17 -5.61
CA ALA A 286 9.44 -9.02 -6.77
C ALA A 286 10.29 -10.28 -6.62
N THR A 287 9.69 -11.45 -6.77
CA THR A 287 10.35 -12.75 -6.64
C THR A 287 10.10 -13.55 -7.92
N SER A 288 11.17 -14.01 -8.54
CA SER A 288 11.12 -15.07 -9.56
C SER A 288 11.23 -16.43 -8.88
N THR A 289 10.64 -17.43 -9.51
CA THR A 289 10.74 -18.82 -9.09
C THR A 289 10.91 -19.69 -10.31
N ASP A 290 11.98 -20.49 -10.31
CA ASP A 290 12.26 -21.53 -11.29
C ASP A 290 12.37 -22.87 -10.59
N GLY A 291 11.47 -23.81 -10.89
CA GLY A 291 11.39 -25.09 -10.16
C GLY A 291 11.22 -24.90 -8.65
N THR A 292 12.30 -25.08 -7.91
CA THR A 292 12.37 -24.86 -6.45
C THR A 292 13.28 -23.73 -6.04
N ASP A 293 13.98 -23.14 -7.00
CA ASP A 293 14.88 -22.03 -6.76
C ASP A 293 14.16 -20.69 -6.82
N THR A 294 14.67 -19.67 -6.12
CA THR A 294 14.04 -18.38 -6.03
C THR A 294 15.07 -17.24 -5.95
N ALA A 295 14.83 -16.20 -6.72
CA ALA A 295 15.59 -14.97 -6.62
C ALA A 295 14.64 -13.77 -6.44
N SER A 296 15.11 -12.68 -5.83
CA SER A 296 14.25 -11.55 -5.54
C SER A 296 14.95 -10.21 -5.66
N THR A 297 14.18 -9.19 -6.03
CA THR A 297 14.58 -7.78 -6.03
C THR A 297 13.57 -7.00 -5.18
N SER A 298 14.08 -6.16 -4.27
CA SER A 298 13.23 -5.37 -3.36
C SER A 298 13.45 -3.87 -3.54
N GLY A 299 12.40 -3.11 -3.26
CA GLY A 299 12.40 -1.65 -3.21
C GLY A 299 11.44 -1.18 -2.12
N SER A 300 11.45 0.11 -1.77
CA SER A 300 10.54 0.67 -0.77
C SER A 300 9.79 1.89 -1.30
N ILE A 301 8.56 2.07 -0.83
CA ILE A 301 7.71 3.24 -1.07
C ILE A 301 7.54 3.96 0.25
N GLN A 302 7.98 5.22 0.31
CA GLN A 302 7.70 6.09 1.45
C GLN A 302 6.31 6.70 1.27
N VAL A 303 5.47 6.60 2.30
CA VAL A 303 4.14 7.20 2.36
C VAL A 303 4.16 8.30 3.40
N SER A 304 3.92 9.53 2.97
CA SER A 304 3.80 10.68 3.86
C SER A 304 2.34 10.99 4.08
N VAL A 305 1.94 10.99 5.35
CA VAL A 305 0.56 11.23 5.78
C VAL A 305 0.50 12.60 6.43
N ALA A 306 -0.37 13.46 5.92
CA ALA A 306 -0.63 14.74 6.54
C ALA A 306 -1.82 14.62 7.50
N ALA A 307 -1.71 15.27 8.64
CA ALA A 307 -2.79 15.41 9.59
C ALA A 307 -3.99 16.16 8.95
N ASP A 308 -5.22 15.75 9.30
CA ASP A 308 -6.49 16.36 8.87
C ASP A 308 -7.45 16.38 10.07
N ALA A 309 -7.79 17.57 10.58
CA ALA A 309 -8.55 17.68 11.81
C ALA A 309 -9.96 17.10 11.71
N ASP A 310 -10.29 16.19 12.57
CA ASP A 310 -11.60 15.57 12.68
C ASP A 310 -12.60 16.40 13.46
N ALA A 311 -13.85 16.45 12.97
CA ALA A 311 -14.91 17.19 13.66
C ALA A 311 -15.19 16.57 15.04
N PRO A 312 -15.02 17.34 16.15
CA PRO A 312 -15.23 16.83 17.47
C PRO A 312 -16.71 16.54 17.74
N THR A 313 -16.97 15.61 18.64
CA THR A 313 -18.33 15.37 19.13
C THR A 313 -18.76 16.52 20.04
N LEU A 314 -20.01 17.00 19.88
CA LEU A 314 -20.65 17.97 20.77
C LEU A 314 -22.06 17.49 21.06
N THR A 315 -22.39 17.38 22.34
CA THR A 315 -23.73 17.02 22.81
C THR A 315 -24.21 18.03 23.85
N LEU A 316 -25.37 18.61 23.60
CA LEU A 316 -26.11 19.44 24.54
C LEU A 316 -27.23 18.59 25.11
N GLU A 317 -27.36 18.50 26.47
CA GLU A 317 -28.44 17.76 27.11
C GLU A 317 -29.82 18.27 26.68
N ALA A 318 -29.93 19.61 26.52
CA ALA A 318 -31.07 20.28 25.92
C ALA A 318 -30.61 21.46 25.06
N THR A 319 -31.47 21.96 24.20
CA THR A 319 -31.19 23.11 23.32
C THR A 319 -31.89 24.39 23.79
N THR A 320 -32.51 24.37 24.97
CA THR A 320 -33.23 25.51 25.56
C THR A 320 -32.96 25.62 27.05
N ALA A 321 -32.87 26.83 27.54
CA ALA A 321 -32.85 27.18 28.97
C ALA A 321 -33.90 28.27 29.21
N THR A 322 -34.53 28.26 30.36
CA THR A 322 -35.55 29.28 30.72
C THR A 322 -35.35 29.76 32.14
N GLY A 323 -35.57 31.01 32.37
CA GLY A 323 -35.51 31.64 33.69
C GLY A 323 -35.97 33.08 33.67
N THR A 324 -35.82 33.77 34.78
CA THR A 324 -36.21 35.19 34.90
C THR A 324 -34.99 36.10 34.78
N GLU A 325 -35.18 37.31 34.30
CA GLU A 325 -34.15 38.33 34.31
C GLU A 325 -33.56 38.55 35.73
N ASP A 326 -32.40 39.19 35.81
CA ASP A 326 -31.65 39.46 37.05
C ASP A 326 -31.31 38.23 37.91
N THR A 327 -31.72 37.03 37.49
CA THR A 327 -31.39 35.79 38.20
C THR A 327 -30.51 34.89 37.33
N ALA A 328 -29.75 34.01 37.99
CA ALA A 328 -28.94 33.04 37.27
C ALA A 328 -29.83 31.93 36.70
N ILE A 329 -29.74 31.71 35.40
CA ILE A 329 -30.46 30.68 34.61
C ILE A 329 -29.52 29.48 34.43
N ASP A 330 -29.92 28.30 34.87
CA ASP A 330 -29.16 27.06 34.66
C ASP A 330 -29.14 26.71 33.17
N LEU A 331 -27.95 26.45 32.65
CA LEU A 331 -27.76 25.96 31.28
C LEU A 331 -27.73 24.42 31.24
N PRO A 332 -28.16 23.80 30.15
CA PRO A 332 -28.05 22.35 30.01
C PRO A 332 -26.59 21.89 29.98
N ASP A 333 -26.35 20.67 30.46
CA ASP A 333 -25.03 20.04 30.44
C ASP A 333 -24.47 19.97 29.03
N ILE A 334 -23.18 20.29 28.89
CA ILE A 334 -22.44 20.26 27.66
C ILE A 334 -21.36 19.20 27.76
N THR A 335 -21.35 18.28 26.77
CA THR A 335 -20.27 17.30 26.63
C THR A 335 -19.64 17.42 25.27
N SER A 336 -18.32 17.34 25.22
CA SER A 336 -17.54 17.38 24.00
C SER A 336 -16.35 16.43 24.10
N GLY A 337 -15.91 15.88 22.97
CA GLY A 337 -14.78 14.96 22.90
C GLY A 337 -14.18 14.92 21.51
N LEU A 338 -12.91 14.60 21.41
CA LEU A 338 -12.24 14.32 20.15
C LEU A 338 -12.84 13.07 19.51
N THR A 339 -12.87 13.04 18.20
CA THR A 339 -13.21 11.87 17.36
C THR A 339 -11.95 11.08 17.12
N ASP A 340 -10.87 11.77 16.78
CA ASP A 340 -9.53 11.21 16.75
C ASP A 340 -8.99 10.94 18.15
N THR A 341 -8.40 9.76 18.34
CA THR A 341 -7.90 9.28 19.63
C THR A 341 -6.42 8.92 19.61
N ASP A 342 -5.70 9.16 18.53
CA ASP A 342 -4.27 8.85 18.40
C ASP A 342 -3.39 9.79 19.23
N GLY A 343 -3.89 10.98 19.55
CA GLY A 343 -3.26 11.97 20.41
C GLY A 343 -2.60 13.13 19.66
N SER A 344 -2.80 13.21 18.34
CA SER A 344 -2.35 14.30 17.48
C SER A 344 -3.16 15.58 17.70
N GLU A 345 -4.44 15.46 18.05
CA GLU A 345 -5.38 16.56 18.21
C GLU A 345 -5.49 17.11 19.64
N SER A 346 -5.87 18.38 19.73
CA SER A 346 -6.27 19.06 20.97
C SER A 346 -7.68 19.63 20.87
N LEU A 347 -8.47 19.46 21.96
CA LEU A 347 -9.84 19.93 22.03
C LEU A 347 -9.93 21.28 22.72
N SER A 348 -10.70 22.20 22.14
CA SER A 348 -11.11 23.47 22.79
C SER A 348 -12.62 23.67 22.65
N LEU A 349 -13.21 24.32 23.66
CA LEU A 349 -14.63 24.68 23.68
C LEU A 349 -14.80 26.15 23.96
N SER A 350 -15.70 26.82 23.24
CA SER A 350 -16.05 28.21 23.47
C SER A 350 -17.56 28.42 23.40
N ILE A 351 -18.06 29.41 24.17
CA ILE A 351 -19.45 29.85 24.14
C ILE A 351 -19.49 31.31 23.70
N GLY A 352 -20.15 31.55 22.56
CA GLY A 352 -20.41 32.87 22.01
C GLY A 352 -21.88 33.26 22.10
N GLY A 353 -22.23 34.43 21.55
CA GLY A 353 -23.60 34.95 21.60
C GLY A 353 -24.02 35.49 22.97
N ILE A 354 -23.08 35.70 23.92
CA ILE A 354 -23.35 36.20 25.24
C ILE A 354 -23.62 37.72 25.15
N PRO A 355 -24.84 38.18 25.53
CA PRO A 355 -25.19 39.59 25.41
C PRO A 355 -24.27 40.50 26.24
N ALA A 356 -24.12 41.77 25.80
CA ALA A 356 -23.34 42.72 26.57
C ALA A 356 -23.97 42.93 27.99
N GLY A 357 -23.17 42.69 29.04
CA GLY A 357 -23.63 42.79 30.41
C GLY A 357 -24.09 41.45 31.02
N ALA A 358 -24.44 40.44 30.19
CA ALA A 358 -24.74 39.10 30.70
C ALA A 358 -23.51 38.47 31.34
N VAL A 359 -23.70 37.65 32.37
CA VAL A 359 -22.62 36.97 33.11
C VAL A 359 -22.78 35.47 32.99
N LEU A 360 -21.84 34.80 32.35
CA LEU A 360 -21.71 33.34 32.33
C LEU A 360 -20.82 32.89 33.47
N THR A 361 -21.21 31.85 34.21
CA THR A 361 -20.43 31.30 35.34
C THR A 361 -20.62 29.79 35.48
N ASP A 362 -19.65 29.11 36.06
CA ASP A 362 -19.74 27.73 36.56
C ASP A 362 -19.68 27.66 38.09
N GLY A 363 -19.85 28.83 38.76
CA GLY A 363 -19.68 28.97 40.20
C GLY A 363 -18.24 29.23 40.66
N THR A 364 -17.23 29.01 39.83
CA THR A 364 -15.80 29.27 40.07
C THR A 364 -15.24 30.29 39.08
N ASN A 365 -15.49 30.09 37.81
CA ASN A 365 -15.09 30.95 36.71
C ASN A 365 -16.23 31.88 36.32
N THR A 366 -15.90 33.05 35.82
CA THR A 366 -16.89 34.03 35.32
C THR A 366 -16.43 34.70 34.03
N PHE A 367 -17.38 34.93 33.12
CA PHE A 367 -17.16 35.72 31.91
C PHE A 367 -18.32 36.72 31.75
N THR A 368 -18.00 38.01 31.61
CA THR A 368 -19.00 39.03 31.32
C THR A 368 -19.02 39.29 29.84
N GLY A 369 -20.19 39.12 29.22
CA GLY A 369 -20.40 39.37 27.80
C GLY A 369 -20.18 40.81 27.42
N ASP A 370 -19.57 41.03 26.26
CA ASP A 370 -19.45 42.34 25.58
C ASP A 370 -20.32 42.42 24.32
N GLY A 371 -21.12 41.39 24.05
CA GLY A 371 -21.97 41.23 22.87
C GLY A 371 -21.23 40.79 21.61
N SER A 372 -19.93 40.51 21.68
CA SER A 372 -19.12 40.16 20.50
C SER A 372 -18.10 39.04 20.74
N SER A 373 -17.53 38.93 21.93
CA SER A 373 -16.51 37.96 22.29
C SER A 373 -17.12 36.63 22.77
N SER A 374 -16.42 35.53 22.53
CA SER A 374 -16.76 34.22 23.08
C SER A 374 -15.96 33.96 24.37
N ALA A 375 -16.55 33.24 25.28
CA ALA A 375 -15.88 32.74 26.46
C ALA A 375 -15.12 31.44 26.15
N ASP A 376 -13.85 31.35 26.51
CA ASP A 376 -13.07 30.12 26.47
C ASP A 376 -13.44 29.26 27.70
N MET A 377 -13.87 28.03 27.44
CA MET A 377 -14.34 27.10 28.47
C MET A 377 -13.22 26.23 29.07
N SER A 378 -11.95 26.54 28.81
CA SER A 378 -10.82 25.77 29.31
C SER A 378 -10.84 25.76 30.87
N GLY A 379 -11.01 24.56 31.41
CA GLY A 379 -11.03 24.34 32.86
C GLY A 379 -12.34 24.73 33.59
N TRP A 380 -13.40 25.02 32.81
CA TRP A 380 -14.74 25.25 33.38
C TRP A 380 -15.46 23.91 33.65
N ASP A 381 -16.37 23.93 34.63
CA ASP A 381 -17.31 22.82 34.83
C ASP A 381 -18.53 23.00 33.93
N LEU A 382 -18.56 22.20 32.85
CA LEU A 382 -19.59 22.28 31.81
C LEU A 382 -20.94 21.69 32.24
N THR A 383 -21.04 21.13 33.45
CA THR A 383 -22.27 20.58 34.04
C THR A 383 -22.92 21.47 35.08
N SER A 384 -22.31 22.63 35.37
CA SER A 384 -22.81 23.61 36.36
C SER A 384 -22.87 25.03 35.79
N LEU A 385 -22.98 25.15 34.47
CA LEU A 385 -23.03 26.44 33.81
C LEU A 385 -24.35 27.18 34.09
N GLN A 386 -24.22 28.46 34.39
CA GLN A 386 -25.32 29.38 34.56
C GLN A 386 -25.07 30.66 33.80
N VAL A 387 -26.14 31.25 33.26
CA VAL A 387 -26.08 32.61 32.69
C VAL A 387 -27.03 33.54 33.39
N THR A 388 -26.52 34.70 33.86
CA THR A 388 -27.38 35.80 34.32
C THR A 388 -27.54 36.76 33.14
N PRO A 389 -28.80 37.07 32.69
CA PRO A 389 -29.03 38.04 31.66
C PRO A 389 -28.46 39.42 32.01
N PRO A 390 -28.37 40.37 31.04
CA PRO A 390 -28.07 41.75 31.39
C PRO A 390 -29.10 42.29 32.36
N ALA A 391 -28.67 43.15 33.29
CA ALA A 391 -29.56 43.75 34.28
C ALA A 391 -30.77 44.41 33.61
N ASP A 392 -31.93 44.18 34.20
CA ASP A 392 -33.21 44.74 33.75
C ASP A 392 -33.53 44.36 32.27
N SER A 393 -33.25 43.08 31.85
CA SER A 393 -33.47 42.68 30.45
C SER A 393 -34.16 41.31 30.33
N ASP A 394 -35.39 41.32 29.89
CA ASP A 394 -36.23 40.18 29.52
C ASP A 394 -36.02 39.65 28.11
N GLY A 395 -35.03 40.18 27.37
CA GLY A 395 -34.75 39.83 25.97
C GLY A 395 -34.20 38.44 25.81
N ASP A 396 -34.88 37.57 25.09
CA ASP A 396 -34.39 36.24 24.69
C ASP A 396 -33.11 36.35 23.86
N PHE A 397 -32.19 35.38 24.00
CA PHE A 397 -30.95 35.31 23.25
C PHE A 397 -30.47 33.89 23.01
N ASP A 398 -29.60 33.69 22.01
CA ASP A 398 -29.03 32.43 21.65
C ASP A 398 -27.54 32.38 22.02
N LEU A 399 -27.14 31.35 22.76
CA LEU A 399 -25.75 30.99 23.02
C LEU A 399 -25.25 30.02 21.97
N THR A 400 -24.12 30.32 21.33
CA THR A 400 -23.48 29.45 20.36
C THR A 400 -22.33 28.71 21.04
N VAL A 401 -22.47 27.39 21.16
CA VAL A 401 -21.43 26.50 21.70
C VAL A 401 -20.62 25.96 20.54
N THR A 402 -19.32 26.22 20.53
CA THR A 402 -18.40 25.73 19.49
C THR A 402 -17.34 24.85 20.13
N SER A 403 -17.32 23.60 19.71
CA SER A 403 -16.25 22.65 20.00
C SER A 403 -15.30 22.61 18.80
N THR A 404 -14.00 22.73 19.03
CA THR A 404 -12.98 22.77 17.97
C THR A 404 -11.86 21.79 18.33
N SER A 405 -11.56 20.87 17.39
CA SER A 405 -10.33 20.11 17.37
C SER A 405 -9.26 20.91 16.61
N THR A 406 -8.02 20.71 16.98
CA THR A 406 -6.86 21.37 16.34
C THR A 406 -5.71 20.37 16.29
N GLU A 407 -5.21 20.11 15.09
CA GLU A 407 -4.04 19.30 14.88
C GLU A 407 -2.76 19.94 15.43
N ALA A 408 -1.92 19.13 16.07
CA ALA A 408 -0.63 19.57 16.58
C ALA A 408 0.36 19.86 15.44
N ASP A 409 0.33 19.02 14.38
CA ASP A 409 1.12 19.19 13.18
C ASP A 409 0.30 19.87 12.08
N GLY A 410 0.72 21.06 11.66
CA GLY A 410 0.04 21.86 10.64
C GLY A 410 -1.00 22.83 11.18
N GLY A 411 -1.61 22.57 12.32
CA GLY A 411 -2.58 23.44 12.96
C GLY A 411 -3.93 23.52 12.22
N ASP A 412 -4.27 22.46 11.48
CA ASP A 412 -5.59 22.35 10.85
C ASP A 412 -6.68 22.23 11.91
N THR A 413 -7.93 22.62 11.60
CA THR A 413 -8.99 22.70 12.60
C THR A 413 -10.33 22.26 12.02
N ALA A 414 -11.05 21.45 12.80
CA ALA A 414 -12.45 21.16 12.53
C ALA A 414 -13.32 21.59 13.72
N SER A 415 -14.59 21.87 13.50
CA SER A 415 -15.47 22.31 14.56
C SER A 415 -16.90 21.81 14.41
N THR A 416 -17.51 21.55 15.57
CA THR A 416 -18.93 21.24 15.71
C THR A 416 -19.61 22.31 16.53
N VAL A 417 -20.74 22.81 16.03
CA VAL A 417 -21.47 23.95 16.64
C VAL A 417 -22.86 23.50 17.08
N GLY A 418 -23.23 23.94 18.30
CA GLY A 418 -24.58 23.77 18.86
C GLY A 418 -25.13 25.12 19.34
N THR A 419 -26.45 25.21 19.49
CA THR A 419 -27.12 26.43 20.00
C THR A 419 -27.97 26.11 21.19
N ILE A 420 -27.91 26.94 22.23
CA ILE A 420 -28.80 26.93 23.39
C ILE A 420 -29.59 28.24 23.33
N SER A 421 -30.90 28.14 23.12
CA SER A 421 -31.80 29.30 23.17
C SER A 421 -32.21 29.56 24.60
N VAL A 422 -31.88 30.74 25.09
CA VAL A 422 -32.21 31.21 26.46
C VAL A 422 -33.45 32.10 26.37
N SER A 423 -34.52 31.65 27.02
CA SER A 423 -35.75 32.45 27.14
C SER A 423 -35.79 33.09 28.53
N VAL A 424 -35.93 34.38 28.55
CA VAL A 424 -35.93 35.20 29.76
C VAL A 424 -37.32 35.73 30.03
N ASP A 425 -37.88 35.31 31.15
CA ASP A 425 -39.17 35.80 31.62
C ASP A 425 -38.96 37.12 32.37
N ALA A 426 -39.86 38.08 32.16
CA ALA A 426 -39.88 39.34 32.86
C ALA A 426 -40.10 39.15 34.41
N ASP A 427 -39.46 39.97 35.25
CA ASP A 427 -39.64 40.04 36.69
C ASP A 427 -39.78 41.53 37.11
N ALA A 428 -40.97 41.94 37.53
CA ALA A 428 -41.24 43.34 37.81
C ALA A 428 -40.48 43.87 39.06
N ASP A 429 -39.68 44.91 38.84
CA ASP A 429 -38.92 45.57 39.88
C ASP A 429 -39.79 46.57 40.70
N ALA A 430 -39.45 46.68 41.99
CA ALA A 430 -40.13 47.61 42.85
C ALA A 430 -39.89 49.06 42.43
N PRO A 431 -40.96 49.83 42.13
CA PRO A 431 -40.82 51.19 41.66
C PRO A 431 -40.22 52.11 42.71
N THR A 432 -39.47 53.12 42.28
CA THR A 432 -39.01 54.17 43.19
C THR A 432 -40.21 55.02 43.63
N LEU A 433 -40.33 55.33 44.90
CA LEU A 433 -41.38 56.16 45.45
C LEU A 433 -40.77 57.20 46.40
N ASN A 434 -41.01 58.47 46.10
CA ASN A 434 -40.63 59.58 46.99
C ASN A 434 -41.86 60.32 47.44
N VAL A 435 -42.04 60.45 48.73
CA VAL A 435 -43.14 61.18 49.36
C VAL A 435 -42.58 62.19 50.38
N SER A 436 -43.19 63.29 50.48
CA SER A 436 -42.84 64.30 51.52
C SER A 436 -44.04 64.74 52.38
N SER A 437 -43.80 65.11 53.63
CA SER A 437 -44.86 65.67 54.47
C SER A 437 -45.43 66.94 53.83
N ALA A 438 -46.76 67.09 53.94
CA ALA A 438 -47.49 68.23 53.46
C ALA A 438 -48.14 68.93 54.64
N SER A 439 -48.30 70.21 54.56
CA SER A 439 -49.02 71.04 55.59
C SER A 439 -49.79 72.17 54.97
N GLY A 440 -50.95 72.54 55.54
CA GLY A 440 -51.80 73.60 55.02
C GLY A 440 -52.82 73.99 56.09
N THR A 441 -53.87 74.67 55.68
CA THR A 441 -54.99 75.10 56.48
C THR A 441 -56.27 74.36 56.11
N GLU A 442 -57.19 74.20 57.01
CA GLU A 442 -58.52 73.67 56.77
C GLU A 442 -59.21 74.42 55.62
N ASP A 443 -60.09 73.73 54.90
CA ASP A 443 -60.83 74.26 53.74
C ASP A 443 -59.98 74.72 52.52
N VAL A 444 -58.64 74.58 52.53
CA VAL A 444 -57.75 74.95 51.45
C VAL A 444 -57.00 73.72 50.93
N ALA A 445 -56.90 73.68 49.58
CA ALA A 445 -56.14 72.57 48.95
C ALA A 445 -54.66 72.64 49.36
N ILE A 446 -54.10 71.45 49.80
CA ILE A 446 -52.73 71.22 50.23
C ILE A 446 -51.99 70.46 49.18
N ASP A 447 -50.83 70.96 48.72
CA ASP A 447 -50.02 70.31 47.71
C ASP A 447 -49.43 69.01 48.24
N LEU A 448 -49.60 67.89 47.53
CA LEU A 448 -48.97 66.61 47.79
C LEU A 448 -47.79 66.42 46.82
N ASN A 449 -46.57 66.32 47.38
CA ASN A 449 -45.37 66.06 46.59
C ASN A 449 -45.08 64.56 46.60
N ILE A 450 -45.54 63.93 45.54
CA ILE A 450 -45.34 62.50 45.30
C ILE A 450 -44.66 62.36 43.96
N SER A 451 -43.61 61.55 43.87
CA SER A 451 -43.02 61.13 42.62
C SER A 451 -42.71 59.64 42.64
N THR A 452 -42.96 59.00 41.56
CA THR A 452 -42.66 57.59 41.34
C THR A 452 -41.92 57.43 40.01
N GLY A 453 -41.24 56.33 39.81
CA GLY A 453 -40.58 56.00 38.53
C GLY A 453 -40.16 54.55 38.55
N VAL A 454 -40.02 53.96 37.37
CA VAL A 454 -39.51 52.59 37.21
C VAL A 454 -37.98 52.60 37.29
N THR A 455 -37.40 51.47 37.66
CA THR A 455 -35.95 51.19 37.66
C THR A 455 -35.53 50.59 36.35
N ASP A 456 -36.39 49.80 35.76
CA ASP A 456 -36.23 49.24 34.42
C ASP A 456 -37.03 50.05 33.35
N THR A 457 -36.51 50.12 32.12
CA THR A 457 -37.12 50.85 31.01
C THR A 457 -38.18 50.05 30.26
N SER A 458 -38.25 48.74 30.44
CA SER A 458 -39.29 47.84 29.96
C SER A 458 -40.58 47.98 30.78
N GLU A 459 -40.45 48.38 32.03
CA GLU A 459 -41.54 48.51 32.98
C GLU A 459 -42.38 49.80 32.78
N SER A 460 -43.55 49.78 33.39
CA SER A 460 -44.39 50.98 33.50
C SER A 460 -45.13 51.03 34.82
N ILE A 461 -45.34 52.25 35.35
CA ILE A 461 -46.21 52.47 36.49
C ILE A 461 -47.67 52.25 36.06
N THR A 462 -48.30 51.22 36.59
CA THR A 462 -49.70 50.89 36.29
C THR A 462 -50.73 51.54 37.17
N SER A 463 -50.37 51.75 38.46
CA SER A 463 -51.26 52.46 39.38
C SER A 463 -50.50 53.09 40.53
N ILE A 464 -51.04 54.19 41.03
CA ILE A 464 -50.61 54.80 42.29
C ILE A 464 -51.86 54.83 43.16
N GLU A 465 -51.79 54.16 44.34
CA GLU A 465 -52.87 54.12 45.27
C GLU A 465 -52.60 54.98 46.50
N ILE A 466 -53.55 55.80 46.87
CA ILE A 466 -53.48 56.58 48.13
C ILE A 466 -54.61 56.15 49.03
N THR A 467 -54.24 55.66 50.22
CA THR A 467 -55.19 55.30 51.30
C THR A 467 -55.00 56.19 52.51
N GLY A 468 -55.92 56.16 53.50
CA GLY A 468 -55.87 56.98 54.65
C GLY A 468 -56.45 58.40 54.47
N VAL A 469 -57.08 58.67 53.32
CA VAL A 469 -57.81 59.92 53.06
C VAL A 469 -59.02 59.95 53.98
N PRO A 470 -59.14 61.00 54.86
CA PRO A 470 -60.24 61.12 55.76
C PRO A 470 -61.62 61.28 55.09
N ASP A 471 -62.66 60.81 55.74
CA ASP A 471 -64.02 61.02 55.26
C ASP A 471 -64.34 62.50 55.06
N GLY A 472 -64.79 62.84 53.82
CA GLY A 472 -65.09 64.22 53.40
C GLY A 472 -63.90 64.96 52.80
N ALA A 473 -62.65 64.48 52.91
CA ALA A 473 -61.50 64.97 52.18
C ALA A 473 -61.50 64.46 50.77
N THR A 474 -60.92 65.25 49.84
CA THR A 474 -60.91 64.88 48.39
C THR A 474 -59.56 65.19 47.77
N LEU A 475 -59.15 64.34 46.78
CA LEU A 475 -58.05 64.63 45.89
C LEU A 475 -58.57 65.35 44.64
N ASN A 476 -57.73 66.24 44.04
CA ASN A 476 -58.09 66.97 42.83
C ASN A 476 -57.92 66.16 41.55
N ALA A 477 -57.29 64.96 41.65
CA ALA A 477 -57.06 64.02 40.54
C ALA A 477 -57.26 62.57 41.02
N GLY A 478 -57.42 61.63 40.08
CA GLY A 478 -57.62 60.21 40.32
C GLY A 478 -59.11 59.84 40.51
N THR A 479 -59.35 58.57 40.80
CA THR A 479 -60.69 58.01 41.10
C THR A 479 -60.70 57.33 42.44
N SER A 480 -61.74 57.54 43.25
CA SER A 480 -61.90 56.90 44.54
C SER A 480 -62.84 55.72 44.52
N SER A 481 -62.53 54.68 45.26
CA SER A 481 -63.38 53.52 45.48
C SER A 481 -63.35 53.17 47.00
N THR A 482 -64.52 52.87 47.54
CA THR A 482 -64.61 52.45 48.97
C THR A 482 -65.01 51.00 49.04
N VAL A 483 -64.19 50.17 49.61
CA VAL A 483 -64.42 48.72 49.85
C VAL A 483 -64.18 48.44 51.35
N ASP A 484 -65.17 47.82 52.01
CA ASP A 484 -65.11 47.49 53.42
C ASP A 484 -64.81 48.66 54.37
N GLY A 485 -65.19 49.89 53.98
CA GLY A 485 -64.97 51.09 54.77
C GLY A 485 -63.59 51.76 54.58
N VAL A 486 -62.78 51.25 53.73
CA VAL A 486 -61.46 51.83 53.30
C VAL A 486 -61.65 52.51 51.95
N THR A 487 -61.43 53.85 51.93
CA THR A 487 -61.40 54.63 50.69
C THR A 487 -59.99 54.64 50.11
N THR A 488 -59.87 54.10 48.90
CA THR A 488 -58.62 54.09 48.11
C THR A 488 -58.81 55.02 46.93
N TRP A 489 -57.86 55.91 46.72
CA TRP A 489 -57.76 56.73 45.50
C TRP A 489 -56.74 56.07 44.60
N THR A 490 -57.15 55.84 43.33
CA THR A 490 -56.29 55.30 42.30
C THR A 490 -55.96 56.42 41.29
N LEU A 491 -54.66 56.62 41.09
CA LEU A 491 -54.06 57.66 40.22
C LEU A 491 -53.18 57.05 39.18
N SER A 492 -53.03 57.78 38.08
CA SER A 492 -51.95 57.52 37.09
C SER A 492 -50.75 58.41 37.43
N GLU A 493 -49.59 58.10 36.85
CA GLU A 493 -48.37 58.93 37.01
C GLU A 493 -48.62 60.41 36.59
N GLY A 494 -49.42 60.60 35.52
CA GLY A 494 -49.79 61.96 35.06
C GLY A 494 -50.59 62.75 36.07
N ASP A 495 -51.30 62.09 37.00
CA ASP A 495 -52.15 62.74 38.00
C ASP A 495 -51.32 63.32 39.16
N LEU A 496 -50.04 62.93 39.30
CA LEU A 496 -49.18 63.43 40.36
C LEU A 496 -48.74 64.90 40.19
N SER A 497 -48.81 65.42 38.96
CA SER A 497 -48.42 66.77 38.67
C SER A 497 -49.48 67.76 39.20
N GLY A 498 -49.16 68.49 40.26
CA GLY A 498 -50.07 69.42 40.90
C GLY A 498 -51.15 68.71 41.72
N LEU A 499 -50.90 67.49 42.19
CA LEU A 499 -51.79 66.78 43.07
C LEU A 499 -52.01 67.53 44.40
N GLN A 500 -53.24 67.67 44.76
CA GLN A 500 -53.64 68.39 46.01
C GLN A 500 -54.71 67.60 46.75
N ILE A 501 -54.66 67.68 48.08
CA ILE A 501 -55.74 67.18 48.94
C ILE A 501 -56.45 68.39 49.60
N THR A 502 -57.78 68.38 49.49
CA THR A 502 -58.58 69.32 50.29
C THR A 502 -59.13 68.56 51.53
N PRO A 503 -58.79 68.99 52.77
CA PRO A 503 -59.34 68.43 53.96
C PRO A 503 -60.86 68.46 54.03
N ALA A 504 -61.47 67.65 54.90
CA ALA A 504 -62.88 67.70 55.17
C ALA A 504 -63.29 69.13 55.71
N PRO A 505 -64.45 69.65 55.32
CA PRO A 505 -64.91 70.96 55.77
C PRO A 505 -64.81 71.13 57.34
N ASP A 506 -64.28 72.32 57.80
CA ASP A 506 -64.13 72.66 59.18
C ASP A 506 -63.27 71.61 60.03
N SER A 507 -62.31 70.89 59.37
CA SER A 507 -61.48 69.84 60.02
C SER A 507 -60.00 70.31 60.07
N ASP A 508 -59.50 70.51 61.23
CA ASP A 508 -58.10 70.82 61.58
C ASP A 508 -57.31 69.53 62.10
N ALA A 509 -57.88 68.32 61.91
CA ALA A 509 -57.24 67.09 62.36
C ALA A 509 -56.11 66.67 61.42
N ASP A 510 -54.92 66.42 61.99
CA ASP A 510 -53.79 65.78 61.29
C ASP A 510 -54.16 64.36 60.89
N PHE A 511 -53.71 63.94 59.70
CA PHE A 511 -53.89 62.62 59.15
C PHE A 511 -52.65 62.11 58.43
N ALA A 512 -52.52 60.78 58.26
CA ALA A 512 -51.47 60.14 57.50
C ALA A 512 -52.05 59.50 56.19
N LEU A 513 -51.38 59.73 55.09
CA LEU A 513 -51.67 59.04 53.86
C LEU A 513 -50.64 57.94 53.61
N THR A 514 -51.07 56.77 53.15
CA THR A 514 -50.19 55.76 52.62
C THR A 514 -50.29 55.79 51.13
N VAL A 515 -49.14 55.92 50.47
CA VAL A 515 -49.01 55.89 49.02
C VAL A 515 -48.39 54.58 48.61
N THR A 516 -49.01 53.85 47.68
CA THR A 516 -48.44 52.63 47.08
C THR A 516 -48.34 52.87 45.60
N SER A 517 -47.16 52.73 45.03
CA SER A 517 -46.89 52.70 43.62
C SER A 517 -46.71 51.28 43.15
N THR A 518 -47.30 50.92 41.99
CA THR A 518 -47.23 49.58 41.37
C THR A 518 -46.59 49.76 39.99
N SER A 519 -45.49 49.02 39.74
CA SER A 519 -44.90 48.80 38.44
C SER A 519 -45.39 47.49 37.86
N THR A 520 -45.30 47.32 36.57
CA THR A 520 -45.57 46.06 35.87
C THR A 520 -44.54 45.87 34.78
N ASP A 521 -44.09 44.60 34.65
CA ASP A 521 -43.39 44.11 33.50
C ASP A 521 -44.13 42.88 32.94
N GLY A 522 -44.56 42.95 31.67
CA GLY A 522 -45.43 41.95 31.10
C GLY A 522 -46.72 41.71 31.93
N THR A 523 -46.76 40.59 32.63
CA THR A 523 -47.86 40.22 33.52
C THR A 523 -47.51 40.29 35.02
N ASP A 524 -46.26 40.49 35.30
CA ASP A 524 -45.74 40.55 36.70
C ASP A 524 -45.87 41.95 37.28
N THR A 525 -45.91 42.07 38.60
CA THR A 525 -46.12 43.34 39.28
C THR A 525 -45.38 43.46 40.59
N ALA A 526 -44.73 44.59 40.80
CA ALA A 526 -44.07 44.93 42.06
C ALA A 526 -44.62 46.23 42.67
N THR A 527 -44.50 46.37 43.98
CA THR A 527 -45.07 47.53 44.72
C THR A 527 -44.06 48.14 45.71
N THR A 528 -44.12 49.46 45.81
CA THR A 528 -43.43 50.22 46.90
C THR A 528 -44.44 51.11 47.62
N SER A 529 -44.41 51.13 48.97
CA SER A 529 -45.33 51.90 49.81
C SER A 529 -44.59 52.83 50.79
#